data_1e6646552ece6badfb889152ef3f05ef
#
_entry.id   1e6646552ece6badfb889152ef3f05ef
#
_cell.length_a   1.000
_cell.length_b   1.000
_cell.length_c   1.000
_cell.angle_alpha   90.00
_cell.angle_beta   90.00
_cell.angle_gamma   90.00
#
_symmetry.space_group_name_H-M   'P 1'
#
loop_
_entity.id
_entity.type
_entity.pdbx_description
1 polymer ?
#
loop_
_entity_poly.entity_id
_entity_poly.type
_entity_poly.pdbx_seq_one_letter_code
_entity_poly.pdbx_strand_id
1 'polypeptide(L)'
;DINLQEVDLTNKKGNIMILNFWASWCIPCKREMPSLEKLAKNSPEIKVYAINMEKPNKLRTRDFYKSIGITSLDIYFDPEFKLVKQFKMRGLPTSILIDKNGKEFARVVGEIDFYSEDFQDFIKKYY
;
A
#
# COMPACT_ATOMS: atom_id res chain seq x y z
N ASP A 1 -0.20 -8.94 -9.04
CA ASP A 1 -0.05 -9.64 -7.75
C ASP A 1 1.23 -10.45 -7.71
N ILE A 2 1.40 -11.24 -6.68
CA ILE A 2 2.63 -12.04 -6.47
C ILE A 2 2.84 -13.10 -7.54
N ASN A 3 1.79 -13.55 -8.20
CA ASN A 3 1.87 -14.53 -9.28
C ASN A 3 2.03 -13.85 -10.65
N LEU A 4 2.29 -12.56 -10.67
CA LEU A 4 2.47 -11.72 -11.87
C LEU A 4 1.22 -11.67 -12.76
N GLN A 5 0.05 -11.92 -12.19
CA GLN A 5 -1.21 -11.70 -12.87
C GLN A 5 -1.63 -10.24 -12.74
N GLU A 6 -2.21 -9.70 -13.80
CA GLU A 6 -2.69 -8.33 -13.76
C GLU A 6 -3.86 -8.18 -12.80
N VAL A 7 -3.86 -7.08 -12.05
CA VAL A 7 -4.95 -6.72 -11.14
C VAL A 7 -5.45 -5.34 -11.54
N ASP A 8 -6.72 -5.25 -11.91
CA ASP A 8 -7.34 -3.99 -12.30
C ASP A 8 -7.99 -3.33 -11.09
N LEU A 9 -7.33 -2.30 -10.56
CA LEU A 9 -7.81 -1.58 -9.38
C LEU A 9 -9.02 -0.69 -9.68
N THR A 10 -9.27 -0.36 -10.94
CA THR A 10 -10.46 0.44 -11.30
C THR A 10 -11.76 -0.29 -11.04
N ASN A 11 -11.72 -1.61 -10.99
CA ASN A 11 -12.88 -2.46 -10.68
C ASN A 11 -13.08 -2.70 -9.18
N LYS A 12 -12.27 -2.06 -8.33
CA LYS A 12 -12.30 -2.26 -6.87
C LYS A 12 -13.02 -1.14 -6.14
N LYS A 13 -13.93 -0.43 -6.81
CA LYS A 13 -14.73 0.64 -6.20
C LYS A 13 -15.66 0.08 -5.11
N GLY A 14 -16.04 0.93 -4.18
CA GLY A 14 -16.92 0.56 -3.08
C GLY A 14 -16.20 0.47 -1.74
N ASN A 15 -14.86 0.43 -1.75
CA ASN A 15 -14.04 0.49 -0.55
C ASN A 15 -13.05 1.65 -0.66
N ILE A 16 -12.61 2.14 0.50
CA ILE A 16 -11.44 3.02 0.53
C ILE A 16 -10.24 2.17 0.20
N MET A 17 -9.36 2.67 -0.66
CA MET A 17 -8.13 1.97 -1.01
C MET A 17 -6.92 2.77 -0.56
N ILE A 18 -5.91 2.07 -0.06
CA ILE A 18 -4.59 2.63 0.18
C ILE A 18 -3.63 1.90 -0.75
N LEU A 19 -3.03 2.64 -1.68
CA LEU A 19 -1.97 2.12 -2.53
C LEU A 19 -0.65 2.55 -1.91
N ASN A 20 0.04 1.62 -1.28
CA ASN A 20 1.31 1.88 -0.61
C ASN A 20 2.45 1.36 -1.47
N PHE A 21 3.33 2.27 -1.90
CA PHE A 21 4.46 1.94 -2.75
C PHE A 21 5.72 1.83 -1.89
N TRP A 22 6.42 0.71 -1.98
CA TRP A 22 7.54 0.40 -1.10
C TRP A 22 8.64 -0.39 -1.82
N ALA A 23 9.81 -0.46 -1.17
CA ALA A 23 10.91 -1.29 -1.61
C ALA A 23 11.64 -1.88 -0.40
N SER A 24 12.26 -3.03 -0.56
CA SER A 24 12.93 -3.72 0.54
C SER A 24 14.16 -2.96 1.07
N TRP A 25 14.79 -2.15 0.22
CA TRP A 25 15.93 -1.32 0.60
C TRP A 25 15.52 0.00 1.28
N CYS A 26 14.24 0.30 1.31
CA CYS A 26 13.73 1.56 1.84
C CYS A 26 13.43 1.41 3.34
N ILE A 27 14.28 1.98 4.19
CA ILE A 27 14.13 1.87 5.65
C ILE A 27 12.82 2.46 6.17
N PRO A 28 12.39 3.67 5.76
CA PRO A 28 11.10 4.20 6.19
C PRO A 28 9.91 3.32 5.76
N CYS A 29 9.99 2.71 4.58
CA CYS A 29 8.96 1.76 4.12
C CYS A 29 8.83 0.59 5.09
N LYS A 30 9.98 0.03 5.46
CA LYS A 30 10.06 -1.10 6.38
C LYS A 30 9.46 -0.76 7.75
N ARG A 31 9.72 0.46 8.25
CA ARG A 31 9.22 0.88 9.55
C ARG A 31 7.71 1.07 9.60
N GLU A 32 7.10 1.54 8.49
CA GLU A 32 5.65 1.80 8.50
C GLU A 32 4.80 0.57 8.22
N MET A 33 5.32 -0.46 7.57
CA MET A 33 4.54 -1.62 7.13
C MET A 33 3.80 -2.35 8.24
N PRO A 34 4.36 -2.54 9.45
CA PRO A 34 3.59 -3.17 10.53
C PRO A 34 2.33 -2.40 10.91
N SER A 35 2.37 -1.07 10.93
CA SER A 35 1.18 -0.26 11.22
C SER A 35 0.15 -0.36 10.10
N LEU A 36 0.60 -0.42 8.85
CA LEU A 36 -0.26 -0.59 7.70
C LEU A 36 -0.99 -1.94 7.75
N GLU A 37 -0.28 -3.01 8.08
CA GLU A 37 -0.88 -4.33 8.26
C GLU A 37 -1.93 -4.32 9.37
N LYS A 38 -1.62 -3.69 10.49
CA LYS A 38 -2.54 -3.59 11.62
C LYS A 38 -3.81 -2.84 11.24
N LEU A 39 -3.68 -1.75 10.49
CA LEU A 39 -4.82 -1.03 9.97
C LEU A 39 -5.67 -1.92 9.07
N ALA A 40 -5.05 -2.64 8.15
CA ALA A 40 -5.75 -3.52 7.22
C ALA A 40 -6.53 -4.63 7.94
N LYS A 41 -5.93 -5.22 8.97
CA LYS A 41 -6.57 -6.28 9.75
C LYS A 41 -7.80 -5.80 10.53
N ASN A 42 -7.77 -4.55 10.97
CA ASN A 42 -8.79 -4.03 11.89
C ASN A 42 -9.80 -3.09 11.22
N SER A 43 -9.70 -2.90 9.91
CA SER A 43 -10.55 -1.93 9.19
C SER A 43 -11.10 -2.56 7.91
N PRO A 44 -12.25 -3.27 7.99
CA PRO A 44 -12.80 -3.94 6.81
C PRO A 44 -13.23 -2.98 5.70
N GLU A 45 -13.44 -1.70 6.00
CA GLU A 45 -13.78 -0.67 5.02
C GLU A 45 -12.59 -0.27 4.15
N ILE A 46 -11.38 -0.66 4.53
CA ILE A 46 -10.16 -0.24 3.84
C ILE A 46 -9.52 -1.44 3.16
N LYS A 47 -9.22 -1.31 1.87
CA LYS A 47 -8.43 -2.28 1.12
C LYS A 47 -7.02 -1.73 0.91
N VAL A 48 -6.03 -2.48 1.36
CA VAL A 48 -4.63 -2.08 1.26
C VAL A 48 -3.94 -2.87 0.16
N TYR A 49 -3.28 -2.14 -0.74
CA TYR A 49 -2.46 -2.72 -1.79
C TYR A 49 -1.03 -2.25 -1.58
N ALA A 50 -0.21 -3.13 -1.01
CA ALA A 50 1.21 -2.86 -0.83
C ALA A 50 1.94 -3.27 -2.11
N ILE A 51 2.45 -2.28 -2.84
CA ILE A 51 3.00 -2.46 -4.18
C ILE A 51 4.51 -2.32 -4.12
N ASN A 52 5.21 -3.42 -4.39
CA ASN A 52 6.67 -3.44 -4.40
C ASN A 52 7.18 -2.82 -5.70
N MET A 53 8.12 -1.88 -5.57
CA MET A 53 8.65 -1.11 -6.68
C MET A 53 9.97 -1.65 -7.22
N GLU A 54 10.34 -2.86 -6.83
CA GLU A 54 11.54 -3.52 -7.34
C GLU A 54 11.19 -4.45 -8.49
N LYS A 55 12.22 -4.96 -9.17
CA LYS A 55 12.02 -6.03 -10.14
C LYS A 55 11.32 -7.19 -9.45
N PRO A 56 10.21 -7.71 -9.99
CA PRO A 56 9.45 -8.74 -9.31
C PRO A 56 10.30 -9.96 -8.95
N ASN A 57 10.29 -10.31 -7.68
CA ASN A 57 10.97 -11.48 -7.15
C ASN A 57 10.15 -12.01 -5.97
N LYS A 58 9.37 -13.03 -6.24
CA LYS A 58 8.44 -13.61 -5.30
C LYS A 58 9.09 -14.09 -4.01
N LEU A 59 10.20 -14.82 -4.12
CA LEU A 59 10.89 -15.37 -2.94
C LEU A 59 11.50 -14.26 -2.09
N ARG A 60 12.18 -13.31 -2.72
CA ARG A 60 12.78 -12.19 -1.99
C ARG A 60 11.73 -11.38 -1.23
N THR A 61 10.60 -11.11 -1.87
CA THR A 61 9.54 -10.31 -1.25
C THR A 61 8.87 -11.07 -0.11
N ARG A 62 8.63 -12.36 -0.26
CA ARG A 62 8.11 -13.19 0.82
C ARG A 62 9.06 -13.27 2.00
N ASP A 63 10.35 -13.45 1.73
CA ASP A 63 11.37 -13.49 2.78
C ASP A 63 11.45 -12.16 3.52
N PHE A 64 11.34 -11.05 2.80
CA PHE A 64 11.31 -9.73 3.40
C PHE A 64 10.09 -9.57 4.32
N TYR A 65 8.90 -9.91 3.87
CA TYR A 65 7.69 -9.86 4.69
C TYR A 65 7.86 -10.70 5.96
N LYS A 66 8.39 -11.90 5.81
CA LYS A 66 8.64 -12.79 6.94
C LYS A 66 9.61 -12.16 7.94
N SER A 67 10.66 -11.50 7.46
CA SER A 67 11.68 -10.89 8.31
C SER A 67 11.14 -9.74 9.16
N ILE A 68 10.08 -9.08 8.73
CA ILE A 68 9.47 -7.94 9.45
C ILE A 68 8.11 -8.29 10.05
N GLY A 69 7.74 -9.57 10.03
CA GLY A 69 6.52 -10.05 10.68
C GLY A 69 5.22 -9.73 9.95
N ILE A 70 5.28 -9.46 8.64
CA ILE A 70 4.09 -9.20 7.85
C ILE A 70 3.49 -10.52 7.38
N THR A 71 2.21 -10.77 7.68
CA THR A 71 1.56 -12.05 7.39
C THR A 71 0.27 -11.92 6.58
N SER A 72 -0.37 -10.75 6.58
CA SER A 72 -1.71 -10.59 6.00
C SER A 72 -1.79 -9.63 4.83
N LEU A 73 -0.74 -8.87 4.53
CA LEU A 73 -0.72 -8.01 3.35
C LEU A 73 -0.34 -8.83 2.12
N ASP A 74 -1.17 -8.76 1.10
CA ASP A 74 -0.85 -9.38 -0.18
C ASP A 74 0.29 -8.62 -0.87
N ILE A 75 1.00 -9.33 -1.74
CA ILE A 75 2.15 -8.77 -2.46
C ILE A 75 1.72 -8.40 -3.87
N TYR A 76 1.96 -7.14 -4.25
CA TYR A 76 1.72 -6.63 -5.59
C TYR A 76 2.99 -6.02 -6.16
N PHE A 77 3.09 -5.98 -7.48
CA PHE A 77 4.23 -5.40 -8.19
C PHE A 77 3.73 -4.43 -9.26
N ASP A 78 4.57 -3.44 -9.60
CA ASP A 78 4.34 -2.54 -10.73
C ASP A 78 5.58 -2.58 -11.64
N PRO A 79 5.82 -3.71 -12.35
CA PRO A 79 7.08 -3.95 -13.04
C PRO A 79 7.39 -2.98 -14.18
N GLU A 80 6.38 -2.36 -14.76
CA GLU A 80 6.54 -1.39 -15.85
C GLU A 80 6.41 0.05 -15.38
N PHE A 81 6.32 0.27 -14.07
CA PHE A 81 6.15 1.59 -13.45
C PHE A 81 4.94 2.37 -13.97
N LYS A 82 3.89 1.67 -14.38
CA LYS A 82 2.67 2.30 -14.90
C LYS A 82 1.99 3.17 -13.87
N LEU A 83 1.86 2.66 -12.64
CA LEU A 83 1.22 3.41 -11.56
C LEU A 83 2.09 4.59 -11.11
N VAL A 84 3.40 4.41 -11.05
CA VAL A 84 4.33 5.50 -10.73
C VAL A 84 4.15 6.67 -11.69
N LYS A 85 4.07 6.37 -12.98
CA LYS A 85 3.87 7.39 -14.02
C LYS A 85 2.49 8.02 -13.93
N GLN A 86 1.46 7.22 -13.72
CA GLN A 86 0.08 7.67 -13.62
C GLN A 86 -0.10 8.64 -12.45
N PHE A 87 0.44 8.31 -11.28
CA PHE A 87 0.33 9.13 -10.08
C PHE A 87 1.43 10.16 -9.93
N LYS A 88 2.39 10.20 -10.85
CA LYS A 88 3.53 11.14 -10.81
C LYS A 88 4.28 11.11 -9.49
N MET A 89 4.60 9.92 -9.04
CA MET A 89 5.27 9.71 -7.76
C MET A 89 6.73 10.15 -7.81
N ARG A 90 7.25 10.61 -6.67
CA ARG A 90 8.61 11.16 -6.57
C ARG A 90 9.51 10.47 -5.57
N GLY A 91 9.02 9.55 -4.79
CA GLY A 91 9.85 8.89 -3.78
C GLY A 91 9.11 7.82 -3.02
N LEU A 92 9.82 7.13 -2.13
CA LEU A 92 9.28 6.06 -1.31
C LEU A 92 9.52 6.36 0.18
N PRO A 93 8.63 5.93 1.04
CA PRO A 93 7.32 5.39 0.72
C PRO A 93 6.36 6.48 0.25
N THR A 94 5.43 6.12 -0.60
CA THR A 94 4.31 6.99 -0.95
C THR A 94 3.04 6.17 -0.85
N SER A 95 2.02 6.75 -0.22
CA SER A 95 0.71 6.12 -0.09
C SER A 95 -0.34 7.01 -0.73
N ILE A 96 -1.09 6.44 -1.66
CA ILE A 96 -2.19 7.11 -2.35
C ILE A 96 -3.49 6.63 -1.74
N LEU A 97 -4.30 7.56 -1.25
CA LEU A 97 -5.58 7.24 -0.61
C LEU A 97 -6.71 7.54 -1.60
N ILE A 98 -7.52 6.53 -1.87
CA ILE A 98 -8.57 6.59 -2.89
C ILE A 98 -9.91 6.31 -2.22
N ASP A 99 -10.91 7.16 -2.50
CA ASP A 99 -12.22 7.05 -1.90
C ASP A 99 -13.07 5.97 -2.56
N LYS A 100 -14.29 5.78 -2.03
CA LYS A 100 -15.23 4.76 -2.53
C LYS A 100 -15.63 4.96 -3.99
N ASN A 101 -15.48 6.16 -4.51
CA ASN A 101 -15.81 6.49 -5.89
C ASN A 101 -14.61 6.35 -6.84
N GLY A 102 -13.46 5.92 -6.33
CA GLY A 102 -12.26 5.74 -7.12
C GLY A 102 -11.44 7.00 -7.32
N LYS A 103 -11.65 8.03 -6.51
CA LYS A 103 -10.92 9.30 -6.59
C LYS A 103 -9.86 9.41 -5.51
N GLU A 104 -8.68 9.86 -5.88
CA GLU A 104 -7.63 10.18 -4.91
C GLU A 104 -8.08 11.36 -4.06
N PHE A 105 -8.09 11.20 -2.74
CA PHE A 105 -8.44 12.28 -1.83
C PHE A 105 -7.29 12.73 -0.93
N ALA A 106 -6.22 11.94 -0.86
CA ALA A 106 -5.04 12.29 -0.08
C ALA A 106 -3.83 11.52 -0.56
N ARG A 107 -2.66 12.04 -0.24
CA ARG A 107 -1.39 11.41 -0.56
C ARG A 107 -0.43 11.63 0.59
N VAL A 108 0.20 10.57 1.06
CA VAL A 108 1.21 10.64 2.10
C VAL A 108 2.57 10.34 1.48
N VAL A 109 3.48 11.31 1.55
CA VAL A 109 4.86 11.13 1.10
C VAL A 109 5.72 11.02 2.34
N GLY A 110 6.43 9.88 2.48
CA GLY A 110 7.20 9.57 3.68
C GLY A 110 6.47 8.62 4.61
N GLU A 111 7.16 8.21 5.68
CA GLU A 111 6.59 7.25 6.62
C GLU A 111 5.62 7.91 7.60
N ILE A 112 4.56 7.18 7.90
CA ILE A 112 3.64 7.54 8.99
C ILE A 112 3.27 6.26 9.75
N ASP A 113 2.68 6.46 10.91
CA ASP A 113 2.03 5.38 11.65
C ASP A 113 0.58 5.30 11.18
N PHE A 114 0.27 4.31 10.34
CA PHE A 114 -1.06 4.11 9.79
C PHE A 114 -2.08 3.69 10.85
N TYR A 115 -1.63 3.27 12.02
CA TYR A 115 -2.52 2.86 13.10
C TYR A 115 -2.61 3.90 14.20
N SER A 116 -2.04 5.10 14.00
CA SER A 116 -2.19 6.20 14.92
C SER A 116 -3.65 6.64 15.00
N GLU A 117 -4.03 7.17 16.13
CA GLU A 117 -5.38 7.69 16.35
C GLU A 117 -5.71 8.80 15.36
N ASP A 118 -4.75 9.69 15.12
CA ASP A 118 -4.91 10.80 14.17
C ASP A 118 -5.20 10.31 12.76
N PHE A 119 -4.48 9.33 12.27
CA PHE A 119 -4.71 8.78 10.93
C PHE A 119 -6.05 8.06 10.86
N GLN A 120 -6.38 7.26 11.87
CA GLN A 120 -7.66 6.55 11.91
C GLN A 120 -8.84 7.53 11.92
N ASP A 121 -8.76 8.60 12.69
CA ASP A 121 -9.80 9.64 12.72
C ASP A 121 -9.92 10.34 11.36
N PHE A 122 -8.81 10.63 10.72
CA PHE A 122 -8.81 11.25 9.40
C PHE A 122 -9.51 10.37 8.37
N ILE A 123 -9.14 9.09 8.29
CA ILE A 123 -9.65 8.22 7.24
C ILE A 123 -11.13 7.85 7.44
N LYS A 124 -11.60 7.82 8.68
CA LYS A 124 -13.02 7.54 8.99
C LYS A 124 -13.97 8.54 8.36
N LYS A 125 -13.53 9.75 8.08
CA LYS A 125 -14.35 10.77 7.42
C LYS A 125 -14.77 10.36 6.01
N TYR A 126 -14.07 9.39 5.42
CA TYR A 126 -14.32 8.93 4.05
C TYR A 126 -15.02 7.57 4.00
N TYR A 127 -15.37 7.00 5.13
CA TYR A 127 -16.07 5.71 5.21
C TYR A 127 -17.48 5.74 4.55
#